data_cf4c59f9b06d3ebf68a07fca06397695
#
_entry.id   cf4c59f9b06d3ebf68a07fca06397695
#
_cell.length_a   1.000
_cell.length_b   1.000
_cell.length_c   1.000
_cell.angle_alpha   90.00
_cell.angle_beta   90.00
_cell.angle_gamma   90.00
#
_symmetry.space_group_name_H-M   'P 1'
#
loop_
_entity.id
_entity.type
_entity.pdbx_description
1 polymer ?
#
loop_
_entity_poly.entity_id
_entity_poly.type
_entity_poly.pdbx_seq_one_letter_code
_entity_poly.pdbx_strand_id
1 'polypeptide(L)'
;MQKRSFETVVTDHGATVLRVCLAVLGPTDADDAWSETFLSAMKAYPDLPVDANVEAWLVTIAHRKAIDVTRAAARRALPVDQVPDTAPVPSADFRDLDLVTAMGQLPPKQRQAIAYHYLAGLPYNEVAAIVGGTTDAARRAAADGIAALRRTYPTVADHDGVGDAADDRAPRKRGSSTARSSTAGVSR
;
A
#
# COMPACT_ATOMS: atom_id res chain seq x y z
N MET A 1 27.24 2.08 -0.86
CA MET A 1 26.20 3.04 -0.44
C MET A 1 26.02 2.92 1.07
N GLN A 2 26.00 4.05 1.79
CA GLN A 2 25.79 4.03 3.24
C GLN A 2 24.29 3.94 3.53
N LYS A 3 23.90 3.09 4.46
CA LYS A 3 22.51 2.95 4.91
C LYS A 3 22.04 4.24 5.56
N ARG A 4 20.84 4.70 5.23
CA ARG A 4 20.23 5.91 5.82
C ARG A 4 19.98 5.70 7.32
N SER A 5 19.95 6.77 8.11
CA SER A 5 19.56 6.64 9.52
C SER A 5 18.10 6.23 9.64
N PHE A 6 17.74 5.52 10.70
CA PHE A 6 16.33 5.15 10.93
C PHE A 6 15.44 6.36 11.17
N GLU A 7 15.96 7.42 11.76
CA GLU A 7 15.29 8.70 11.94
C GLU A 7 14.86 9.31 10.59
N THR A 8 15.74 9.25 9.58
CA THR A 8 15.41 9.67 8.20
C THR A 8 14.28 8.82 7.63
N VAL A 9 14.28 7.51 7.89
CA VAL A 9 13.20 6.60 7.45
C VAL A 9 11.86 6.99 8.07
N VAL A 10 11.84 7.32 9.37
CA VAL A 10 10.62 7.78 10.06
C VAL A 10 10.13 9.10 9.48
N THR A 11 11.05 10.04 9.23
CA THR A 11 10.71 11.35 8.64
C THR A 11 10.12 11.22 7.24
N ASP A 12 10.73 10.39 6.39
CA ASP A 12 10.33 10.25 4.98
C ASP A 12 9.03 9.46 4.80
N HIS A 13 8.81 8.43 5.63
CA HIS A 13 7.70 7.47 5.43
C HIS A 13 6.62 7.52 6.51
N GLY A 14 6.84 8.25 7.62
CA GLY A 14 5.95 8.26 8.77
C GLY A 14 4.52 8.67 8.41
N ALA A 15 4.37 9.76 7.65
CA ALA A 15 3.06 10.26 7.23
C ALA A 15 2.33 9.29 6.29
N THR A 16 3.06 8.62 5.39
CA THR A 16 2.48 7.62 4.46
C THR A 16 1.98 6.39 5.23
N VAL A 17 2.79 5.88 6.16
CA VAL A 17 2.40 4.72 6.99
C VAL A 17 1.19 5.06 7.86
N LEU A 18 1.11 6.27 8.43
CA LEU A 18 -0.04 6.71 9.21
C LEU A 18 -1.33 6.74 8.36
N ARG A 19 -1.26 7.33 7.15
CA ARG A 19 -2.41 7.32 6.23
C ARG A 19 -2.87 5.90 5.88
N VAL A 20 -1.93 4.98 5.68
CA VAL A 20 -2.23 3.56 5.45
C VAL A 20 -2.92 2.95 6.66
N CYS A 21 -2.41 3.17 7.88
CA CYS A 21 -3.03 2.67 9.11
C CYS A 21 -4.45 3.23 9.29
N LEU A 22 -4.63 4.55 9.10
CA LEU A 22 -5.95 5.20 9.15
C LEU A 22 -6.94 4.61 8.14
N ALA A 23 -6.51 4.41 6.89
CA ALA A 23 -7.36 3.86 5.85
C ALA A 23 -7.75 2.39 6.11
N VAL A 24 -6.88 1.59 6.73
CA VAL A 24 -7.09 0.16 6.93
C VAL A 24 -7.81 -0.13 8.25
N LEU A 25 -7.49 0.57 9.32
CA LEU A 25 -7.97 0.30 10.68
C LEU A 25 -9.01 1.31 11.18
N GLY A 26 -9.06 2.49 10.56
CA GLY A 26 -9.81 3.61 11.11
C GLY A 26 -9.03 4.38 12.19
N PRO A 27 -9.61 5.48 12.69
CA PRO A 27 -8.90 6.43 13.57
C PRO A 27 -8.57 5.86 14.95
N THR A 28 -9.36 4.92 15.47
CA THR A 28 -9.18 4.40 16.84
C THR A 28 -7.88 3.63 17.01
N ASP A 29 -7.51 2.80 16.03
CA ASP A 29 -6.39 1.86 16.14
C ASP A 29 -5.16 2.29 15.31
N ALA A 30 -5.27 3.38 14.54
CA ALA A 30 -4.25 3.77 13.59
C ALA A 30 -2.93 4.21 14.23
N ASP A 31 -3.00 5.03 15.29
CA ASP A 31 -1.82 5.56 15.98
C ASP A 31 -1.04 4.46 16.71
N ASP A 32 -1.75 3.53 17.34
CA ASP A 32 -1.14 2.37 17.99
C ASP A 32 -0.47 1.46 16.95
N ALA A 33 -1.16 1.17 15.84
CA ALA A 33 -0.60 0.36 14.75
C ALA A 33 0.61 1.05 14.09
N TRP A 34 0.60 2.36 13.94
CA TRP A 34 1.73 3.15 13.45
C TRP A 34 2.92 3.05 14.40
N SER A 35 2.71 3.29 15.69
CA SER A 35 3.75 3.22 16.72
C SER A 35 4.38 1.83 16.78
N GLU A 36 3.56 0.78 16.83
CA GLU A 36 4.01 -0.61 16.81
C GLU A 36 4.74 -1.00 15.53
N THR A 37 4.35 -0.41 14.39
CA THR A 37 5.04 -0.60 13.11
C THR A 37 6.46 -0.06 13.19
N PHE A 38 6.65 1.19 13.65
CA PHE A 38 7.97 1.79 13.73
C PHE A 38 8.85 1.20 14.83
N LEU A 39 8.27 0.77 15.96
CA LEU A 39 9.01 0.02 16.98
C LEU A 39 9.53 -1.33 16.44
N SER A 40 8.70 -2.03 15.66
CA SER A 40 9.11 -3.29 15.03
C SER A 40 10.13 -3.06 13.92
N ALA A 41 9.93 -2.03 13.11
CA ALA A 41 10.83 -1.61 12.05
C ALA A 41 12.19 -1.22 12.60
N MET A 42 12.27 -0.43 13.67
CA MET A 42 13.52 -0.02 14.30
C MET A 42 14.39 -1.22 14.71
N LYS A 43 13.76 -2.26 15.26
CA LYS A 43 14.46 -3.49 15.67
C LYS A 43 15.00 -4.29 14.49
N ALA A 44 14.26 -4.32 13.37
CA ALA A 44 14.63 -5.10 12.19
C ALA A 44 15.44 -4.30 11.15
N TYR A 45 15.52 -2.99 11.30
CA TYR A 45 16.20 -2.10 10.34
C TYR A 45 17.68 -2.45 10.13
N PRO A 46 18.49 -2.82 11.16
CA PRO A 46 19.88 -3.20 10.97
C PRO A 46 20.08 -4.30 9.93
N ASP A 47 19.15 -5.26 9.85
CA ASP A 47 19.22 -6.43 8.96
C ASP A 47 18.59 -6.18 7.58
N LEU A 48 17.92 -5.03 7.36
CA LEU A 48 17.30 -4.72 6.08
C LEU A 48 18.39 -4.45 5.03
N PRO A 49 18.35 -5.09 3.83
CA PRO A 49 19.27 -4.78 2.74
C PRO A 49 19.22 -3.30 2.33
N VAL A 50 20.39 -2.77 1.90
CA VAL A 50 20.53 -1.34 1.54
C VAL A 50 19.71 -0.95 0.31
N ASP A 51 19.46 -1.90 -0.58
CA ASP A 51 18.69 -1.79 -1.81
C ASP A 51 17.22 -2.18 -1.65
N ALA A 52 16.78 -2.52 -0.43
CA ALA A 52 15.39 -2.89 -0.17
C ALA A 52 14.44 -1.69 -0.41
N ASN A 53 13.23 -2.00 -0.91
CA ASN A 53 12.13 -1.04 -0.93
C ASN A 53 11.62 -0.83 0.50
N VAL A 54 12.11 0.26 1.13
CA VAL A 54 11.79 0.60 2.54
C VAL A 54 10.29 0.82 2.72
N GLU A 55 9.62 1.42 1.75
CA GLU A 55 8.18 1.71 1.83
C GLU A 55 7.35 0.42 1.83
N ALA A 56 7.61 -0.49 0.89
CA ALA A 56 6.95 -1.80 0.84
C ALA A 56 7.23 -2.63 2.10
N TRP A 57 8.45 -2.55 2.62
CA TRP A 57 8.83 -3.22 3.86
C TRP A 57 8.06 -2.67 5.07
N LEU A 58 7.93 -1.34 5.22
CA LEU A 58 7.15 -0.70 6.28
C LEU A 58 5.66 -1.05 6.16
N VAL A 59 5.09 -0.99 4.94
CA VAL A 59 3.70 -1.37 4.69
C VAL A 59 3.47 -2.86 5.02
N THR A 60 4.45 -3.73 4.77
CA THR A 60 4.37 -5.15 5.17
C THR A 60 4.26 -5.31 6.69
N ILE A 61 5.04 -4.53 7.45
CA ILE A 61 4.97 -4.54 8.91
C ILE A 61 3.63 -4.00 9.38
N ALA A 62 3.20 -2.85 8.84
CA ALA A 62 1.91 -2.24 9.15
C ALA A 62 0.74 -3.18 8.85
N HIS A 63 0.77 -3.89 7.71
CA HIS A 63 -0.22 -4.89 7.36
C HIS A 63 -0.34 -6.00 8.42
N ARG A 64 0.79 -6.54 8.89
CA ARG A 64 0.79 -7.56 9.94
C ARG A 64 0.18 -7.03 11.24
N LYS A 65 0.55 -5.81 11.65
CA LYS A 65 -0.04 -5.16 12.82
C LYS A 65 -1.55 -4.95 12.66
N ALA A 66 -2.01 -4.52 11.49
CA ALA A 66 -3.43 -4.37 11.19
C ALA A 66 -4.20 -5.70 11.28
N ILE A 67 -3.61 -6.81 10.80
CA ILE A 67 -4.22 -8.14 10.97
C ILE A 67 -4.31 -8.51 12.45
N ASP A 68 -3.28 -8.26 13.24
CA ASP A 68 -3.27 -8.59 14.66
C ASP A 68 -4.35 -7.80 15.43
N VAL A 69 -4.50 -6.50 15.14
CA VAL A 69 -5.55 -5.63 15.70
C VAL A 69 -6.93 -6.16 15.34
N THR A 70 -7.19 -6.43 14.06
CA THR A 70 -8.51 -6.93 13.60
C THR A 70 -8.84 -8.29 14.19
N ARG A 71 -7.87 -9.20 14.35
CA ARG A 71 -8.06 -10.49 15.02
C ARG A 71 -8.32 -10.33 16.51
N ALA A 72 -7.64 -9.39 17.18
CA ALA A 72 -7.87 -9.07 18.58
C ALA A 72 -9.27 -8.49 18.79
N ALA A 73 -9.71 -7.56 17.94
CA ALA A 73 -11.05 -7.00 17.95
C ALA A 73 -12.13 -8.08 17.75
N ALA A 74 -11.94 -8.96 16.75
CA ALA A 74 -12.86 -10.08 16.51
C ALA A 74 -12.98 -11.05 17.70
N ARG A 75 -11.91 -11.27 18.46
CA ARG A 75 -11.93 -12.10 19.68
C ARG A 75 -12.59 -11.39 20.86
N ARG A 76 -12.56 -10.05 20.92
CA ARG A 76 -13.21 -9.25 21.96
C ARG A 76 -14.69 -9.01 21.70
N ALA A 77 -15.16 -9.17 20.46
CA ALA A 77 -16.55 -9.00 20.06
C ALA A 77 -17.46 -10.15 20.55
N LEU A 78 -17.50 -10.35 21.87
CA LEU A 78 -18.68 -10.80 22.58
C LEU A 78 -19.54 -9.54 22.82
N PRO A 79 -20.90 -9.63 22.81
CA PRO A 79 -21.75 -8.46 22.68
C PRO A 79 -21.61 -7.53 23.88
N VAL A 80 -20.92 -6.43 23.70
CA VAL A 80 -20.96 -5.27 24.59
C VAL A 80 -21.36 -4.08 23.75
N ASP A 81 -22.53 -3.58 24.03
CA ASP A 81 -23.17 -2.40 23.50
C ASP A 81 -22.35 -1.16 23.92
N GLN A 82 -21.26 -0.86 23.19
CA GLN A 82 -20.48 0.36 23.37
C GLN A 82 -20.03 0.86 22.00
N VAL A 83 -20.69 1.93 21.57
CA VAL A 83 -20.18 2.82 20.52
C VAL A 83 -18.90 3.45 21.06
N PRO A 84 -17.73 3.26 20.43
CA PRO A 84 -16.52 3.93 20.87
C PRO A 84 -16.66 5.43 20.60
N ASP A 85 -16.50 6.22 21.64
CA ASP A 85 -16.34 7.66 21.55
C ASP A 85 -15.04 7.93 20.80
N THR A 86 -15.15 8.35 19.54
CA THR A 86 -14.00 8.61 18.66
C THR A 86 -13.38 9.94 19.09
N ALA A 87 -12.27 9.89 19.82
CA ALA A 87 -11.50 11.08 20.11
C ALA A 87 -11.04 11.73 18.78
N PRO A 88 -11.14 13.06 18.65
CA PRO A 88 -10.74 13.74 17.43
C PRO A 88 -9.24 13.58 17.21
N VAL A 89 -8.86 13.04 16.05
CA VAL A 89 -7.47 12.95 15.60
C VAL A 89 -6.98 14.37 15.33
N PRO A 90 -5.92 14.85 16.01
CA PRO A 90 -5.37 16.19 15.73
C PRO A 90 -4.84 16.23 14.30
N SER A 91 -5.34 17.16 13.47
CA SER A 91 -4.86 17.51 12.13
C SER A 91 -5.26 16.64 10.93
N ALA A 92 -6.22 15.73 11.02
CA ALA A 92 -6.85 15.21 9.80
C ALA A 92 -7.85 16.25 9.26
N ASP A 93 -7.68 16.64 7.99
CA ASP A 93 -8.68 17.49 7.31
C ASP A 93 -10.03 16.75 7.33
N PHE A 94 -11.16 17.45 7.51
CA PHE A 94 -12.49 16.81 7.58
C PHE A 94 -12.78 15.91 6.38
N ARG A 95 -12.19 16.22 5.21
CA ARG A 95 -12.25 15.39 3.99
C ARG A 95 -11.58 14.03 4.18
N ASP A 96 -10.51 13.97 4.96
CA ASP A 96 -9.80 12.71 5.23
C ASP A 96 -10.63 11.78 6.14
N LEU A 97 -11.40 12.34 7.07
CA LEU A 97 -12.28 11.55 7.96
C LEU A 97 -13.46 10.92 7.20
N ASP A 98 -14.05 11.64 6.26
CA ASP A 98 -15.12 11.11 5.40
C ASP A 98 -14.59 9.99 4.51
N LEU A 99 -13.40 10.17 3.93
CA LEU A 99 -12.74 9.14 3.14
C LEU A 99 -12.40 7.91 3.99
N VAL A 100 -11.86 8.10 5.19
CA VAL A 100 -11.55 7.00 6.13
C VAL A 100 -12.83 6.24 6.50
N THR A 101 -13.92 6.95 6.75
CA THR A 101 -15.22 6.34 7.02
C THR A 101 -15.73 5.52 5.83
N ALA A 102 -15.67 6.10 4.63
CA ALA A 102 -16.05 5.39 3.39
C ALA A 102 -15.17 4.18 3.12
N MET A 103 -13.87 4.30 3.34
CA MET A 103 -12.91 3.19 3.26
C MET A 103 -13.27 2.07 4.25
N GLY A 104 -13.72 2.43 5.46
CA GLY A 104 -14.16 1.48 6.48
C GLY A 104 -15.31 0.56 6.04
N GLN A 105 -16.15 1.00 5.10
CA GLN A 105 -17.27 0.22 4.57
C GLN A 105 -16.85 -0.79 3.48
N LEU A 106 -15.62 -0.70 2.97
CA LEU A 106 -15.13 -1.61 1.95
C LEU A 106 -14.76 -2.99 2.53
N PRO A 107 -14.93 -4.07 1.75
CA PRO A 107 -14.33 -5.35 2.09
C PRO A 107 -12.82 -5.21 2.35
N PRO A 108 -12.25 -5.96 3.32
CA PRO A 108 -10.86 -5.77 3.76
C PRO A 108 -9.83 -5.80 2.62
N LYS A 109 -9.96 -6.73 1.66
CA LYS A 109 -9.02 -6.81 0.51
C LYS A 109 -9.10 -5.61 -0.43
N GLN A 110 -10.29 -5.06 -0.65
CA GLN A 110 -10.47 -3.87 -1.49
C GLN A 110 -9.84 -2.64 -0.80
N ARG A 111 -10.14 -2.46 0.47
CA ARG A 111 -9.59 -1.40 1.31
C ARG A 111 -8.06 -1.44 1.37
N GLN A 112 -7.48 -2.62 1.61
CA GLN A 112 -6.03 -2.83 1.64
C GLN A 112 -5.38 -2.56 0.27
N ALA A 113 -5.98 -3.05 -0.82
CA ALA A 113 -5.45 -2.82 -2.16
C ALA A 113 -5.43 -1.33 -2.53
N ILE A 114 -6.47 -0.57 -2.16
CA ILE A 114 -6.51 0.87 -2.33
C ILE A 114 -5.45 1.55 -1.47
N ALA A 115 -5.40 1.26 -0.18
CA ALA A 115 -4.48 1.90 0.74
C ALA A 115 -3.01 1.69 0.32
N TYR A 116 -2.63 0.48 -0.07
CA TYR A 116 -1.24 0.17 -0.40
C TYR A 116 -0.85 0.68 -1.79
N HIS A 117 -1.76 0.65 -2.76
CA HIS A 117 -1.46 1.17 -4.09
C HIS A 117 -1.52 2.70 -4.16
N TYR A 118 -2.63 3.31 -3.72
CA TYR A 118 -2.85 4.75 -3.91
C TYR A 118 -2.29 5.63 -2.79
N LEU A 119 -2.22 5.16 -1.55
CA LEU A 119 -1.68 5.95 -0.44
C LEU A 119 -0.19 5.68 -0.19
N ALA A 120 0.26 4.44 -0.39
CA ALA A 120 1.67 4.08 -0.24
C ALA A 120 2.41 3.98 -1.59
N GLY A 121 1.77 4.18 -2.74
CA GLY A 121 2.44 4.19 -4.03
C GLY A 121 3.00 2.83 -4.49
N LEU A 122 2.61 1.72 -3.86
CA LEU A 122 3.17 0.42 -4.18
C LEU A 122 2.61 -0.14 -5.50
N PRO A 123 3.42 -0.74 -6.35
CA PRO A 123 2.95 -1.45 -7.53
C PRO A 123 2.13 -2.69 -7.14
N TYR A 124 1.19 -3.11 -7.99
CA TYR A 124 0.25 -4.19 -7.66
C TYR A 124 0.90 -5.55 -7.38
N ASN A 125 2.08 -5.83 -7.92
CA ASN A 125 2.85 -7.03 -7.58
C ASN A 125 3.29 -7.04 -6.11
N GLU A 126 3.73 -5.90 -5.56
CA GLU A 126 4.07 -5.75 -4.14
C GLU A 126 2.82 -5.78 -3.27
N VAL A 127 1.75 -5.10 -3.68
CA VAL A 127 0.44 -5.19 -3.00
C VAL A 127 0.00 -6.64 -2.89
N ALA A 128 0.07 -7.41 -3.99
CA ALA A 128 -0.29 -8.82 -4.01
C ALA A 128 0.59 -9.68 -3.08
N ALA A 129 1.89 -9.37 -3.00
CA ALA A 129 2.82 -10.06 -2.08
C ALA A 129 2.45 -9.79 -0.61
N ILE A 130 1.97 -8.58 -0.28
CA ILE A 130 1.59 -8.19 1.08
C ILE A 130 0.24 -8.81 1.48
N VAL A 131 -0.81 -8.64 0.65
CA VAL A 131 -2.19 -9.07 0.99
C VAL A 131 -2.46 -10.54 0.68
N GLY A 132 -1.54 -11.18 -0.03
CA GLY A 132 -1.67 -12.54 -0.56
C GLY A 132 -2.56 -12.60 -1.81
N GLY A 133 -2.10 -13.34 -2.81
CA GLY A 133 -2.82 -13.55 -4.07
C GLY A 133 -1.99 -13.18 -5.30
N THR A 134 -2.67 -12.87 -6.39
CA THR A 134 -2.04 -12.50 -7.67
C THR A 134 -2.10 -10.99 -7.90
N THR A 135 -1.21 -10.48 -8.74
CA THR A 135 -1.19 -9.08 -9.19
C THR A 135 -2.55 -8.66 -9.78
N ASP A 136 -3.16 -9.54 -10.59
CA ASP A 136 -4.48 -9.27 -11.19
C ASP A 136 -5.61 -9.26 -10.15
N ALA A 137 -5.51 -10.08 -9.11
CA ALA A 137 -6.47 -10.05 -8.01
C ALA A 137 -6.36 -8.74 -7.21
N ALA A 138 -5.14 -8.26 -6.94
CA ALA A 138 -4.90 -6.99 -6.27
C ALA A 138 -5.42 -5.81 -7.11
N ARG A 139 -5.14 -5.80 -8.43
CA ARG A 139 -5.66 -4.77 -9.35
C ARG A 139 -7.19 -4.77 -9.39
N ARG A 140 -7.83 -5.93 -9.50
CA ARG A 140 -9.30 -6.03 -9.46
C ARG A 140 -9.87 -5.56 -8.14
N ALA A 141 -9.29 -5.96 -7.02
CA ALA A 141 -9.75 -5.53 -5.71
C ALA A 141 -9.67 -4.00 -5.54
N ALA A 142 -8.60 -3.36 -6.03
CA ALA A 142 -8.48 -1.91 -6.03
C ALA A 142 -9.53 -1.25 -6.93
N ALA A 143 -9.72 -1.74 -8.16
CA ALA A 143 -10.73 -1.22 -9.09
C ALA A 143 -12.16 -1.34 -8.54
N ASP A 144 -12.51 -2.50 -7.99
CA ASP A 144 -13.82 -2.74 -7.38
C ASP A 144 -14.03 -1.81 -6.16
N GLY A 145 -13.00 -1.61 -5.35
CA GLY A 145 -13.04 -0.72 -4.21
C GLY A 145 -13.21 0.74 -4.62
N ILE A 146 -12.48 1.22 -5.63
CA ILE A 146 -12.66 2.57 -6.19
C ILE A 146 -14.08 2.75 -6.74
N ALA A 147 -14.59 1.75 -7.47
CA ALA A 147 -15.96 1.78 -7.97
C ALA A 147 -17.01 1.84 -6.84
N ALA A 148 -16.75 1.16 -5.72
CA ALA A 148 -17.61 1.24 -4.54
C ALA A 148 -17.53 2.63 -3.89
N LEU A 149 -16.32 3.20 -3.70
CA LEU A 149 -16.14 4.54 -3.15
C LEU A 149 -16.82 5.61 -3.99
N ARG A 150 -16.73 5.56 -5.32
CA ARG A 150 -17.40 6.52 -6.21
C ARG A 150 -18.94 6.52 -6.05
N ARG A 151 -19.51 5.41 -5.64
CA ARG A 151 -20.98 5.34 -5.38
C ARG A 151 -21.37 5.94 -4.03
N THR A 152 -20.53 5.82 -3.04
CA THR A 152 -20.81 6.26 -1.66
C THR A 152 -20.18 7.60 -1.31
N TYR A 153 -19.12 7.99 -2.04
CA TYR A 153 -18.37 9.22 -1.84
C TYR A 153 -18.17 9.95 -3.17
N PRO A 154 -19.16 10.73 -3.63
CA PRO A 154 -19.16 11.35 -4.97
C PRO A 154 -17.99 12.31 -5.23
N THR A 155 -17.38 12.88 -4.18
CA THR A 155 -16.28 13.85 -4.30
C THR A 155 -14.98 13.23 -4.83
N VAL A 156 -14.86 11.88 -4.87
CA VAL A 156 -13.70 11.18 -5.46
C VAL A 156 -13.68 11.30 -6.98
N ALA A 157 -14.79 11.68 -7.61
CA ALA A 157 -14.91 11.72 -9.07
C ALA A 157 -14.13 12.87 -9.74
N ASP A 158 -13.77 13.94 -9.00
CA ASP A 158 -13.18 15.15 -9.59
C ASP A 158 -11.65 15.20 -9.53
N HIS A 159 -10.98 14.16 -9.00
CA HIS A 159 -9.51 14.11 -8.87
C HIS A 159 -8.81 13.14 -9.83
N ASP A 160 -9.50 12.60 -10.83
CA ASP A 160 -8.96 11.65 -11.82
C ASP A 160 -8.08 12.30 -12.91
N GLY A 161 -7.26 13.28 -12.54
CA GLY A 161 -6.29 13.93 -13.44
C GLY A 161 -4.83 13.48 -13.28
N VAL A 162 -4.50 12.56 -12.35
CA VAL A 162 -3.10 12.18 -12.12
C VAL A 162 -2.93 10.66 -12.07
N GLY A 163 -2.44 10.09 -13.17
CA GLY A 163 -1.49 8.99 -13.08
C GLY A 163 -1.94 7.58 -13.40
N ASP A 164 -2.58 7.33 -14.57
CA ASP A 164 -2.57 5.97 -15.17
C ASP A 164 -1.45 5.79 -16.22
N ALA A 165 -0.30 6.44 -16.02
CA ALA A 165 0.79 6.45 -17.02
C ALA A 165 2.10 5.80 -16.56
N ALA A 166 2.17 5.06 -15.45
CA ALA A 166 3.46 4.63 -14.92
C ALA A 166 3.62 3.13 -14.65
N ASP A 167 2.81 2.23 -15.20
CA ASP A 167 3.04 0.81 -14.86
C ASP A 167 2.83 -0.19 -16.01
N ASP A 168 3.36 0.10 -17.20
CA ASP A 168 3.48 -0.96 -18.24
C ASP A 168 4.71 -0.78 -19.16
N ARG A 169 5.90 -0.60 -18.58
CA ARG A 169 7.16 -0.74 -19.34
C ARG A 169 8.10 -1.72 -18.66
N ALA A 170 7.78 -3.01 -18.78
CA ALA A 170 8.80 -4.03 -18.75
C ALA A 170 9.78 -3.77 -19.93
N PRO A 171 11.11 -3.83 -19.70
CA PRO A 171 12.06 -3.62 -20.78
C PRO A 171 11.93 -4.76 -21.80
N ARG A 172 11.44 -4.44 -22.98
CA ARG A 172 11.47 -5.36 -24.13
C ARG A 172 12.94 -5.67 -24.42
N LYS A 173 13.35 -6.90 -24.14
CA LYS A 173 14.62 -7.45 -24.62
C LYS A 173 14.65 -7.30 -26.14
N ARG A 174 15.51 -6.43 -26.64
CA ARG A 174 15.83 -6.34 -28.06
C ARG A 174 16.49 -7.64 -28.46
N GLY A 175 15.77 -8.47 -29.21
CA GLY A 175 16.32 -9.61 -29.90
C GLY A 175 17.39 -9.12 -30.87
N SER A 176 18.60 -9.60 -30.67
CA SER A 176 19.70 -9.41 -31.61
C SER A 176 19.36 -10.15 -32.91
N SER A 177 18.97 -9.39 -33.93
CA SER A 177 18.88 -9.89 -35.29
C SER A 177 20.30 -10.14 -35.79
N THR A 178 20.68 -11.42 -35.88
CA THR A 178 21.90 -11.85 -36.52
C THR A 178 21.69 -11.75 -38.04
N ALA A 179 22.25 -10.71 -38.62
CA ALA A 179 22.32 -10.56 -40.07
C ALA A 179 23.20 -11.69 -40.65
N ARG A 180 22.59 -12.53 -41.46
CA ARG A 180 23.31 -13.49 -42.34
C ARG A 180 23.89 -12.69 -43.51
N SER A 181 25.18 -12.49 -43.50
CA SER A 181 25.90 -12.10 -44.73
C SER A 181 26.21 -13.34 -45.52
N SER A 182 25.49 -13.46 -46.64
CA SER A 182 25.85 -14.32 -47.75
C SER A 182 26.98 -13.67 -48.50
N THR A 183 28.11 -14.33 -48.68
CA THR A 183 29.09 -14.01 -49.71
C THR A 183 29.41 -15.26 -50.47
N ALA A 184 28.88 -15.31 -51.68
CA ALA A 184 29.27 -16.21 -52.72
C ALA A 184 30.53 -15.67 -53.41
N GLY A 185 31.34 -16.52 -53.94
CA GLY A 185 32.27 -16.14 -55.04
C GLY A 185 33.62 -16.77 -54.92
N VAL A 186 33.79 -17.82 -55.72
CA VAL A 186 34.61 -17.91 -56.95
C VAL A 186 36.08 -18.37 -56.77
N SER A 187 36.30 -19.53 -57.36
CA SER A 187 37.41 -19.98 -58.24
C SER A 187 38.87 -19.80 -57.81
N ARG A 188 39.59 -20.81 -57.63
CA ARG A 188 40.47 -21.58 -58.56
C ARG A 188 41.18 -22.67 -57.81
#